data_92a2c434ddb1f86b0632fa849808a84b
#
_entry.id   92a2c434ddb1f86b0632fa849808a84b
#
_cell.length_a   1.000
_cell.length_b   1.000
_cell.length_c   1.000
_cell.angle_alpha   90.00
_cell.angle_beta   90.00
_cell.angle_gamma   90.00
#
_symmetry.space_group_name_H-M   'P 1'
#
loop_
_entity.id
_entity.type
_entity.pdbx_description
1 polymer ?
#
loop_
_entity_poly.entity_id
_entity_poly.type
_entity_poly.pdbx_seq_one_letter_code
_entity_poly.pdbx_strand_id
1 'polypeptide(L)'
;MIHLVVGGARSGKSRYGESLVRQYTALGFDACFVATAQARDAEMTERIAKHQQDRADDGIAWQLIEEPLALTTQLKHLAKPGRVILVDCLTLWLTNQLLACYPELDEPIPTEGHFAADIATKNTSLDPLISWQNEKNAFVDSLAELEGVVILISNEVGSGIVPLGALSRQFVDEAGWLNQAVATLADNVTLVVAGLPLTLKPL
;
A
#
# COMPACT_ATOMS: atom_id res chain seq x y z
N MET A 1 -4.42 16.89 3.65
CA MET A 1 -3.46 16.45 4.69
C MET A 1 -3.09 14.99 4.46
N ILE A 2 -1.80 14.68 4.40
CA ILE A 2 -1.30 13.33 4.12
C ILE A 2 -0.55 12.80 5.35
N HIS A 3 -0.95 11.61 5.85
CA HIS A 3 -0.23 10.85 6.87
C HIS A 3 0.39 9.61 6.23
N LEU A 4 1.68 9.41 6.39
CA LEU A 4 2.34 8.15 6.05
C LEU A 4 2.62 7.36 7.33
N VAL A 5 2.14 6.12 7.38
CA VAL A 5 2.37 5.19 8.50
C VAL A 5 3.17 4.00 7.98
N VAL A 6 4.41 3.90 8.40
CA VAL A 6 5.32 2.83 8.01
C VAL A 6 5.60 1.87 9.16
N GLY A 7 6.03 0.65 8.86
CA GLY A 7 6.42 -0.33 9.86
C GLY A 7 6.54 -1.72 9.28
N GLY A 8 7.19 -2.63 9.99
CA GLY A 8 7.36 -4.03 9.59
C GLY A 8 6.04 -4.81 9.58
N ALA A 9 6.10 -6.05 9.09
CA ALA A 9 4.97 -6.97 9.19
C ALA A 9 4.53 -7.13 10.65
N ARG A 10 3.21 -7.11 10.90
CA ARG A 10 2.61 -7.25 12.25
C ARG A 10 3.08 -6.23 13.28
N SER A 11 3.61 -5.07 12.85
CA SER A 11 4.06 -4.00 13.74
C SER A 11 2.93 -3.26 14.47
N GLY A 12 1.68 -3.39 14.00
CA GLY A 12 0.52 -2.64 14.52
C GLY A 12 0.16 -1.39 13.70
N LYS A 13 0.82 -1.16 12.55
CA LYS A 13 0.59 0.02 11.70
C LYS A 13 -0.85 0.19 11.22
N SER A 14 -1.55 -0.90 10.81
CA SER A 14 -2.96 -0.82 10.37
C SER A 14 -3.85 -0.36 11.54
N ARG A 15 -3.68 -0.95 12.74
CA ARG A 15 -4.40 -0.51 13.95
C ARG A 15 -4.13 0.95 14.30
N TYR A 16 -2.87 1.40 14.14
CA TYR A 16 -2.54 2.80 14.36
C TYR A 16 -3.23 3.70 13.32
N GLY A 17 -3.23 3.34 12.03
CA GLY A 17 -3.97 4.04 10.98
C GLY A 17 -5.47 4.12 11.28
N GLU A 18 -6.10 3.02 11.69
CA GLU A 18 -7.51 2.98 12.11
C GLU A 18 -7.77 3.88 13.34
N SER A 19 -6.82 3.98 14.28
CA SER A 19 -6.93 4.88 15.41
C SER A 19 -6.91 6.37 14.99
N LEU A 20 -6.15 6.72 13.95
CA LEU A 20 -6.16 8.06 13.37
C LEU A 20 -7.52 8.33 12.70
N VAL A 21 -8.06 7.37 11.93
CA VAL A 21 -9.40 7.53 11.33
C VAL A 21 -10.45 7.78 12.42
N ARG A 22 -10.40 7.04 13.54
CA ARG A 22 -11.32 7.24 14.68
C ARG A 22 -11.24 8.66 15.24
N GLN A 23 -10.06 9.28 15.28
CA GLN A 23 -9.93 10.67 15.71
C GLN A 23 -10.61 11.64 14.72
N TYR A 24 -10.47 11.43 13.42
CA TYR A 24 -11.12 12.27 12.41
C TYR A 24 -12.62 12.05 12.36
N THR A 25 -13.11 10.82 12.52
CA THR A 25 -14.56 10.56 12.57
C THR A 25 -15.22 11.20 13.80
N ALA A 26 -14.52 11.27 14.93
CA ALA A 26 -14.98 12.02 16.11
C ALA A 26 -15.09 13.53 15.85
N LEU A 27 -14.39 14.05 14.83
CA LEU A 27 -14.49 15.43 14.35
C LEU A 27 -15.53 15.59 13.23
N GLY A 28 -16.28 14.53 12.89
CA GLY A 28 -17.33 14.55 11.88
C GLY A 28 -16.90 14.23 10.45
N PHE A 29 -15.71 13.66 10.26
CA PHE A 29 -15.25 13.22 8.94
C PHE A 29 -15.90 11.89 8.54
N ASP A 30 -16.26 11.75 7.25
CA ASP A 30 -16.68 10.48 6.65
C ASP A 30 -15.47 9.56 6.49
N ALA A 31 -15.56 8.30 6.96
CA ALA A 31 -14.49 7.33 6.83
C ALA A 31 -14.59 6.51 5.56
N CYS A 32 -13.48 6.40 4.83
CA CYS A 32 -13.33 5.53 3.67
C CYS A 32 -12.09 4.63 3.84
N PHE A 33 -12.23 3.34 3.54
CA PHE A 33 -11.15 2.37 3.54
C PHE A 33 -10.91 1.88 2.10
N VAL A 34 -9.68 2.03 1.62
CA VAL A 34 -9.25 1.53 0.33
C VAL A 34 -8.33 0.33 0.56
N ALA A 35 -8.84 -0.87 0.26
CA ALA A 35 -8.08 -2.10 0.32
C ALA A 35 -7.36 -2.33 -1.01
N THR A 36 -6.05 -2.51 -0.96
CA THR A 36 -5.24 -2.84 -2.13
C THR A 36 -4.90 -4.33 -2.21
N ALA A 37 -5.24 -5.09 -1.17
CA ALA A 37 -5.00 -6.52 -1.11
C ALA A 37 -5.87 -7.27 -2.13
N GLN A 38 -5.28 -8.30 -2.77
CA GLN A 38 -5.98 -9.31 -3.55
C GLN A 38 -5.88 -10.65 -2.83
N ALA A 39 -6.98 -11.40 -2.78
CA ALA A 39 -7.04 -12.74 -2.20
C ALA A 39 -6.42 -13.76 -3.19
N ARG A 40 -5.08 -13.81 -3.27
CA ARG A 40 -4.37 -14.71 -4.20
C ARG A 40 -4.15 -16.11 -3.63
N ASP A 41 -4.21 -16.28 -2.32
CA ASP A 41 -4.08 -17.54 -1.63
C ASP A 41 -4.98 -17.63 -0.39
N ALA A 42 -5.05 -18.82 0.22
CA ALA A 42 -5.89 -19.08 1.39
C ALA A 42 -5.47 -18.25 2.62
N GLU A 43 -4.16 -18.04 2.83
CA GLU A 43 -3.65 -17.25 3.96
C GLU A 43 -4.10 -15.78 3.82
N MET A 44 -3.97 -15.21 2.60
CA MET A 44 -4.39 -13.84 2.33
C MET A 44 -5.91 -13.69 2.46
N THR A 45 -6.68 -14.68 2.02
CA THR A 45 -8.14 -14.72 2.18
C THR A 45 -8.55 -14.65 3.65
N GLU A 46 -7.96 -15.49 4.50
CA GLU A 46 -8.21 -15.47 5.95
C GLU A 46 -7.80 -14.14 6.58
N ARG A 47 -6.68 -13.59 6.15
CA ARG A 47 -6.17 -12.31 6.65
C ARG A 47 -7.11 -11.15 6.30
N ILE A 48 -7.59 -11.10 5.06
CA ILE A 48 -8.58 -10.10 4.61
C ILE A 48 -9.86 -10.24 5.41
N ALA A 49 -10.40 -11.47 5.56
CA ALA A 49 -11.62 -11.73 6.31
C ALA A 49 -11.49 -11.28 7.78
N LYS A 50 -10.36 -11.56 8.42
CA LYS A 50 -10.11 -11.10 9.79
C LYS A 50 -10.10 -9.58 9.90
N HIS A 51 -9.42 -8.88 9.00
CA HIS A 51 -9.39 -7.42 8.99
C HIS A 51 -10.77 -6.80 8.69
N GLN A 52 -11.60 -7.46 7.86
CA GLN A 52 -12.99 -7.04 7.63
C GLN A 52 -13.82 -7.18 8.89
N GLN A 53 -13.68 -8.31 9.61
CA GLN A 53 -14.37 -8.53 10.88
C GLN A 53 -13.97 -7.52 11.94
N ASP A 54 -12.66 -7.31 12.13
CA ASP A 54 -12.12 -6.36 13.12
C ASP A 54 -12.68 -4.93 12.86
N ARG A 55 -12.85 -4.52 11.60
CA ARG A 55 -13.46 -3.23 11.22
C ARG A 55 -14.96 -3.18 11.41
N ALA A 56 -15.67 -4.28 11.18
CA ALA A 56 -17.13 -4.34 11.42
C ALA A 56 -17.47 -4.10 12.90
N ASP A 57 -16.58 -4.49 13.79
CA ASP A 57 -16.77 -4.42 15.24
C ASP A 57 -16.26 -3.10 15.87
N ASP A 58 -15.60 -2.22 15.08
CA ASP A 58 -14.94 -1.01 15.61
C ASP A 58 -15.85 0.22 15.77
N GLY A 59 -17.09 0.12 15.30
CA GLY A 59 -18.12 1.17 15.43
C GLY A 59 -17.99 2.33 14.44
N ILE A 60 -17.06 2.27 13.47
CA ILE A 60 -16.91 3.27 12.41
C ILE A 60 -17.78 2.87 11.20
N ALA A 61 -18.52 3.84 10.66
CA ALA A 61 -19.29 3.64 9.41
C ALA A 61 -18.35 3.75 8.20
N TRP A 62 -17.65 2.66 7.86
CA TRP A 62 -16.72 2.62 6.76
C TRP A 62 -17.41 2.54 5.39
N GLN A 63 -16.98 3.39 4.45
CA GLN A 63 -17.15 3.12 3.03
C GLN A 63 -15.95 2.23 2.59
N LEU A 64 -16.21 0.95 2.29
CA LEU A 64 -15.17 0.02 1.84
C LEU A 64 -15.06 0.03 0.32
N ILE A 65 -13.83 0.10 -0.17
CA ILE A 65 -13.49 0.05 -1.60
C ILE A 65 -12.30 -0.88 -1.77
N GLU A 66 -12.41 -1.82 -2.70
CA GLU A 66 -11.32 -2.69 -3.10
C GLU A 66 -10.74 -2.16 -4.41
N GLU A 67 -9.49 -1.67 -4.37
CA GLU A 67 -8.81 -1.11 -5.53
C GLU A 67 -7.34 -1.54 -5.56
N PRO A 68 -7.03 -2.65 -6.23
CA PRO A 68 -5.68 -3.20 -6.26
C PRO A 68 -4.72 -2.49 -7.22
N LEU A 69 -5.20 -1.80 -8.25
CA LEU A 69 -4.37 -1.27 -9.34
C LEU A 69 -4.53 0.24 -9.56
N ALA A 70 -5.75 0.73 -9.75
CA ALA A 70 -6.00 2.12 -10.13
C ALA A 70 -6.08 3.08 -8.92
N LEU A 71 -5.19 2.91 -7.94
CA LEU A 71 -5.21 3.65 -6.67
C LEU A 71 -5.21 5.16 -6.86
N THR A 72 -4.39 5.68 -7.78
CA THR A 72 -4.31 7.12 -8.10
C THR A 72 -5.66 7.69 -8.53
N THR A 73 -6.31 7.03 -9.47
CA THR A 73 -7.63 7.43 -9.97
C THR A 73 -8.68 7.36 -8.87
N GLN A 74 -8.65 6.29 -8.07
CA GLN A 74 -9.60 6.09 -6.99
C GLN A 74 -9.47 7.14 -5.90
N LEU A 75 -8.25 7.51 -5.51
CA LEU A 75 -8.04 8.57 -4.53
C LEU A 75 -8.53 9.92 -5.02
N LYS A 76 -8.30 10.28 -6.29
CA LYS A 76 -8.83 11.53 -6.88
C LYS A 76 -10.36 11.58 -6.86
N HIS A 77 -11.04 10.47 -7.03
CA HIS A 77 -12.50 10.40 -6.94
C HIS A 77 -13.02 10.47 -5.49
N LEU A 78 -12.28 9.94 -4.54
CA LEU A 78 -12.70 9.85 -3.15
C LEU A 78 -12.38 11.10 -2.34
N ALA A 79 -11.24 11.74 -2.63
CA ALA A 79 -10.73 12.87 -1.86
C ALA A 79 -11.68 14.07 -1.94
N LYS A 80 -12.12 14.54 -0.76
CA LYS A 80 -12.95 15.72 -0.62
C LYS A 80 -12.84 16.29 0.80
N PRO A 81 -13.18 17.56 1.02
CA PRO A 81 -13.27 18.12 2.36
C PRO A 81 -14.19 17.29 3.27
N GLY A 82 -13.84 17.12 4.53
CA GLY A 82 -14.61 16.36 5.51
C GLY A 82 -14.58 14.83 5.34
N ARG A 83 -13.64 14.30 4.54
CA ARG A 83 -13.41 12.85 4.39
C ARG A 83 -12.01 12.46 4.87
N VAL A 84 -11.94 11.33 5.57
CA VAL A 84 -10.69 10.63 5.88
C VAL A 84 -10.63 9.30 5.12
N ILE A 85 -9.55 9.09 4.38
CA ILE A 85 -9.31 7.89 3.57
C ILE A 85 -8.13 7.14 4.18
N LEU A 86 -8.32 5.86 4.48
CA LEU A 86 -7.25 4.95 4.89
C LEU A 86 -6.95 3.97 3.75
N VAL A 87 -5.71 3.98 3.27
CA VAL A 87 -5.21 3.03 2.25
C VAL A 87 -4.36 1.96 2.93
N ASP A 88 -4.75 0.71 2.84
CA ASP A 88 -3.98 -0.44 3.36
C ASP A 88 -3.78 -1.51 2.26
N CYS A 89 -2.57 -1.56 1.64
CA CYS A 89 -1.38 -0.74 1.85
C CYS A 89 -0.65 -0.44 0.52
N LEU A 90 0.25 0.53 0.52
CA LEU A 90 1.06 0.89 -0.66
C LEU A 90 1.96 -0.26 -1.13
N THR A 91 2.47 -1.10 -0.22
CA THR A 91 3.31 -2.25 -0.59
C THR A 91 2.55 -3.33 -1.33
N LEU A 92 1.28 -3.61 -1.01
CA LEU A 92 0.45 -4.54 -1.78
C LEU A 92 0.04 -3.93 -3.12
N TRP A 93 -0.24 -2.64 -3.17
CA TRP A 93 -0.46 -1.93 -4.43
C TRP A 93 0.77 -2.04 -5.35
N LEU A 94 2.00 -1.77 -4.84
CA LEU A 94 3.24 -1.99 -5.59
C LEU A 94 3.38 -3.44 -6.07
N THR A 95 3.10 -4.42 -5.20
CA THR A 95 3.13 -5.85 -5.58
C THR A 95 2.20 -6.11 -6.77
N ASN A 96 0.95 -5.61 -6.71
CA ASN A 96 -0.02 -5.81 -7.78
C ASN A 96 0.43 -5.15 -9.09
N GLN A 97 1.01 -3.95 -9.04
CA GLN A 97 1.55 -3.25 -10.19
C GLN A 97 2.70 -4.04 -10.85
N LEU A 98 3.64 -4.54 -10.05
CA LEU A 98 4.75 -5.34 -10.57
C LEU A 98 4.26 -6.67 -11.17
N LEU A 99 3.34 -7.37 -10.50
CA LEU A 99 2.79 -8.63 -10.99
C LEU A 99 1.93 -8.46 -12.24
N ALA A 100 1.18 -7.36 -12.36
CA ALA A 100 0.41 -7.05 -13.57
C ALA A 100 1.31 -6.89 -14.81
N CYS A 101 2.58 -6.53 -14.60
CA CYS A 101 3.59 -6.44 -15.65
C CYS A 101 4.25 -7.79 -16.00
N TYR A 102 4.06 -8.82 -15.18
CA TYR A 102 4.61 -10.17 -15.36
C TYR A 102 3.50 -11.22 -15.23
N PRO A 103 2.55 -11.29 -16.19
CA PRO A 103 1.39 -12.18 -16.10
C PRO A 103 1.77 -13.68 -16.02
N GLU A 104 2.95 -14.06 -16.48
CA GLU A 104 3.50 -15.42 -16.35
C GLU A 104 3.81 -15.82 -14.89
N LEU A 105 3.87 -14.86 -13.96
CA LEU A 105 4.09 -15.15 -12.53
C LEU A 105 2.79 -15.43 -11.76
N ASP A 106 1.63 -15.27 -12.39
CA ASP A 106 0.33 -15.64 -11.82
C ASP A 106 0.05 -17.16 -11.93
N GLU A 107 0.89 -17.93 -12.67
CA GLU A 107 0.80 -19.39 -12.68
C GLU A 107 1.50 -19.98 -11.43
N PRO A 108 0.98 -21.10 -10.88
CA PRO A 108 1.61 -21.76 -9.73
C PRO A 108 3.06 -22.10 -10.10
N ILE A 109 4.02 -21.63 -9.30
CA ILE A 109 5.45 -21.93 -9.49
C ILE A 109 5.59 -23.45 -9.52
N PRO A 110 6.12 -24.05 -10.62
CA PRO A 110 6.37 -25.48 -10.65
C PRO A 110 7.32 -25.84 -9.50
N THR A 111 6.94 -26.83 -8.68
CA THR A 111 7.68 -27.25 -7.48
C THR A 111 9.01 -27.94 -7.77
N GLU A 112 9.45 -28.01 -9.01
CA GLU A 112 10.72 -28.60 -9.43
C GLU A 112 11.62 -27.61 -10.19
N GLY A 113 12.58 -27.06 -9.50
CA GLY A 113 14.00 -26.93 -9.91
C GLY A 113 14.38 -25.99 -11.05
N HIS A 114 13.54 -25.12 -11.60
CA HIS A 114 13.99 -24.14 -12.61
C HIS A 114 13.87 -22.71 -12.04
N PHE A 115 14.97 -22.24 -11.48
CA PHE A 115 15.11 -20.81 -11.13
C PHE A 115 15.06 -19.99 -12.43
N ALA A 116 14.15 -19.03 -12.44
CA ALA A 116 13.85 -18.11 -13.52
C ALA A 116 15.07 -17.27 -13.96
N ALA A 117 15.95 -17.87 -14.76
CA ALA A 117 16.96 -17.14 -15.52
C ALA A 117 16.45 -16.66 -16.89
N ASP A 118 15.26 -17.10 -17.33
CA ASP A 118 14.75 -16.91 -18.71
C ASP A 118 13.50 -16.02 -18.84
N ILE A 119 13.13 -15.25 -17.81
CA ILE A 119 11.93 -14.36 -17.87
C ILE A 119 12.17 -13.10 -18.71
N ALA A 120 13.36 -12.93 -19.27
CA ALA A 120 13.77 -11.67 -19.93
C ALA A 120 13.30 -11.48 -21.39
N THR A 121 12.56 -12.41 -22.00
CA THR A 121 12.26 -12.29 -23.45
C THR A 121 10.87 -12.77 -23.85
N LYS A 122 9.81 -12.04 -23.51
CA LYS A 122 8.56 -12.06 -24.32
C LYS A 122 7.89 -10.70 -24.31
N ASN A 123 7.90 -10.08 -25.48
CA ASN A 123 7.10 -8.97 -26.00
C ASN A 123 5.90 -8.50 -25.17
N THR A 124 6.14 -7.57 -24.25
CA THR A 124 5.14 -6.56 -23.91
C THR A 124 5.66 -5.22 -24.45
N SER A 125 4.83 -4.47 -25.12
CA SER A 125 5.17 -3.23 -25.84
C SER A 125 5.60 -2.06 -24.93
N LEU A 126 5.74 -2.26 -23.63
CA LEU A 126 6.26 -1.32 -22.62
C LEU A 126 7.06 -2.12 -21.60
N ASP A 127 8.26 -1.62 -21.28
CA ASP A 127 9.06 -2.15 -20.17
C ASP A 127 8.22 -2.08 -18.88
N PRO A 128 8.04 -3.19 -18.13
CA PRO A 128 7.30 -3.20 -16.86
C PRO A 128 7.72 -2.12 -15.88
N LEU A 129 9.01 -1.81 -15.84
CA LEU A 129 9.55 -0.72 -15.02
C LEU A 129 9.05 0.65 -15.45
N ILE A 130 8.94 0.90 -16.76
CA ILE A 130 8.42 2.17 -17.28
C ILE A 130 6.96 2.35 -16.88
N SER A 131 6.15 1.29 -16.95
CA SER A 131 4.75 1.33 -16.53
C SER A 131 4.61 1.66 -15.05
N TRP A 132 5.36 0.97 -14.18
CA TRP A 132 5.37 1.25 -12.75
C TRP A 132 5.87 2.66 -12.43
N GLN A 133 6.97 3.11 -13.05
CA GLN A 133 7.51 4.45 -12.81
C GLN A 133 6.50 5.55 -13.17
N ASN A 134 5.77 5.38 -14.27
CA ASN A 134 4.73 6.32 -14.66
C ASN A 134 3.58 6.35 -13.63
N GLU A 135 3.12 5.19 -13.17
CA GLU A 135 2.06 5.12 -12.16
C GLU A 135 2.51 5.68 -10.81
N LYS A 136 3.74 5.36 -10.36
CA LYS A 136 4.34 5.91 -9.14
C LYS A 136 4.42 7.44 -9.20
N ASN A 137 4.91 7.99 -10.31
CA ASN A 137 5.02 9.43 -10.47
C ASN A 137 3.64 10.09 -10.47
N ALA A 138 2.66 9.55 -11.22
CA ALA A 138 1.30 10.04 -11.24
C ALA A 138 0.63 10.00 -9.85
N PHE A 139 0.88 8.94 -9.08
CA PHE A 139 0.43 8.81 -7.70
C PHE A 139 1.03 9.90 -6.81
N VAL A 140 2.37 10.02 -6.80
CA VAL A 140 3.10 10.98 -5.96
C VAL A 140 2.68 12.42 -6.30
N ASP A 141 2.62 12.76 -7.59
CA ASP A 141 2.20 14.09 -8.05
C ASP A 141 0.76 14.41 -7.61
N SER A 142 -0.11 13.41 -7.59
CA SER A 142 -1.51 13.59 -7.19
C SER A 142 -1.69 13.91 -5.71
N LEU A 143 -0.79 13.48 -4.83
CA LEU A 143 -0.95 13.62 -3.38
C LEU A 143 -1.10 15.08 -2.93
N ALA A 144 -0.41 16.02 -3.61
CA ALA A 144 -0.50 17.45 -3.29
C ALA A 144 -1.86 18.08 -3.63
N GLU A 145 -2.64 17.44 -4.51
CA GLU A 145 -3.95 17.90 -4.97
C GLU A 145 -5.12 17.31 -4.18
N LEU A 146 -4.87 16.28 -3.35
CA LEU A 146 -5.93 15.57 -2.62
C LEU A 146 -6.49 16.44 -1.48
N GLU A 147 -7.79 16.63 -1.50
CA GLU A 147 -8.52 17.30 -0.42
C GLU A 147 -8.89 16.30 0.71
N GLY A 148 -9.17 16.83 1.91
CA GLY A 148 -9.48 16.01 3.08
C GLY A 148 -8.23 15.44 3.74
N VAL A 149 -8.35 14.23 4.30
CA VAL A 149 -7.27 13.53 5.00
C VAL A 149 -7.03 12.19 4.33
N VAL A 150 -5.77 11.89 4.00
CA VAL A 150 -5.37 10.59 3.44
C VAL A 150 -4.29 9.97 4.32
N ILE A 151 -4.56 8.77 4.83
CA ILE A 151 -3.68 7.98 5.66
C ILE A 151 -3.19 6.81 4.81
N LEU A 152 -1.89 6.76 4.54
CA LEU A 152 -1.25 5.77 3.70
C LEU A 152 -0.47 4.79 4.57
N ILE A 153 -0.87 3.52 4.56
CA ILE A 153 -0.12 2.45 5.24
C ILE A 153 0.90 1.87 4.28
N SER A 154 2.14 1.70 4.75
CA SER A 154 3.19 1.04 3.97
C SER A 154 4.06 0.14 4.83
N ASN A 155 4.64 -0.92 4.24
CA ASN A 155 5.63 -1.72 4.94
C ASN A 155 7.02 -1.11 4.75
N GLU A 156 7.80 -1.14 5.84
CA GLU A 156 9.25 -0.96 5.79
C GLU A 156 9.87 -2.34 5.55
N VAL A 157 10.39 -2.55 4.34
CA VAL A 157 10.94 -3.85 3.90
C VAL A 157 12.44 -3.81 3.70
N GLY A 158 13.05 -2.61 3.67
CA GLY A 158 14.47 -2.40 3.37
C GLY A 158 15.42 -2.70 4.53
N SER A 159 14.92 -2.85 5.75
CA SER A 159 15.73 -3.09 6.96
C SER A 159 16.13 -4.55 7.17
N GLY A 160 15.80 -5.45 6.24
CA GLY A 160 16.10 -6.88 6.30
C GLY A 160 17.31 -7.29 5.47
N ILE A 161 17.46 -8.61 5.30
CA ILE A 161 18.48 -9.18 4.41
C ILE A 161 18.08 -8.89 2.96
N VAL A 162 19.04 -8.44 2.15
CA VAL A 162 18.83 -8.23 0.71
C VAL A 162 18.49 -9.56 0.03
N PRO A 163 17.32 -9.67 -0.65
CA PRO A 163 16.89 -10.91 -1.26
C PRO A 163 17.82 -11.36 -2.41
N LEU A 164 17.92 -12.69 -2.62
CA LEU A 164 18.71 -13.24 -3.73
C LEU A 164 17.99 -13.10 -5.09
N GLY A 165 16.66 -13.13 -5.11
CA GLY A 165 15.84 -13.00 -6.33
C GLY A 165 15.85 -11.59 -6.89
N ALA A 166 15.99 -11.42 -8.21
CA ALA A 166 16.04 -10.11 -8.86
C ALA A 166 14.74 -9.32 -8.64
N LEU A 167 13.57 -9.94 -8.83
CA LEU A 167 12.26 -9.32 -8.63
C LEU A 167 12.06 -8.89 -7.18
N SER A 168 12.50 -9.73 -6.22
CA SER A 168 12.40 -9.38 -4.79
C SER A 168 13.29 -8.19 -4.44
N ARG A 169 14.49 -8.07 -5.03
CA ARG A 169 15.33 -6.87 -4.83
C ARG A 169 14.68 -5.64 -5.44
N GLN A 170 14.17 -5.75 -6.66
CA GLN A 170 13.43 -4.68 -7.32
C GLN A 170 12.25 -4.20 -6.47
N PHE A 171 11.47 -5.13 -5.91
CA PHE A 171 10.37 -4.80 -5.00
C PHE A 171 10.86 -4.02 -3.77
N VAL A 172 11.97 -4.46 -3.14
CA VAL A 172 12.53 -3.78 -1.96
C VAL A 172 12.99 -2.36 -2.31
N ASP A 173 13.68 -2.20 -3.44
CA ASP A 173 14.17 -0.90 -3.89
C ASP A 173 13.01 0.05 -4.23
N GLU A 174 12.01 -0.43 -4.99
CA GLU A 174 10.84 0.37 -5.37
C GLU A 174 9.97 0.73 -4.15
N ALA A 175 9.81 -0.17 -3.18
CA ALA A 175 9.10 0.12 -1.94
C ALA A 175 9.82 1.22 -1.13
N GLY A 176 11.14 1.16 -1.06
CA GLY A 176 11.95 2.18 -0.41
C GLY A 176 11.82 3.55 -1.09
N TRP A 177 11.94 3.60 -2.42
CA TRP A 177 11.78 4.86 -3.18
C TRP A 177 10.36 5.42 -3.09
N LEU A 178 9.33 4.58 -3.13
CA LEU A 178 7.94 5.00 -2.94
C LEU A 178 7.74 5.61 -1.54
N ASN A 179 8.22 4.93 -0.49
CA ASN A 179 8.13 5.44 0.87
C ASN A 179 8.85 6.80 1.03
N GLN A 180 10.03 6.97 0.44
CA GLN A 180 10.77 8.24 0.47
C GLN A 180 10.01 9.36 -0.26
N ALA A 181 9.49 9.08 -1.46
CA ALA A 181 8.74 10.07 -2.23
C ALA A 181 7.49 10.53 -1.49
N VAL A 182 6.72 9.58 -0.94
CA VAL A 182 5.51 9.90 -0.14
C VAL A 182 5.89 10.65 1.14
N ALA A 183 6.94 10.22 1.87
CA ALA A 183 7.38 10.87 3.10
C ALA A 183 7.80 12.33 2.87
N THR A 184 8.35 12.65 1.69
CA THR A 184 8.73 14.02 1.33
C THR A 184 7.51 14.94 1.31
N LEU A 185 6.38 14.48 0.75
CA LEU A 185 5.14 15.24 0.60
C LEU A 185 4.20 15.13 1.80
N ALA A 186 4.29 14.05 2.58
CA ALA A 186 3.43 13.83 3.73
C ALA A 186 3.58 14.93 4.79
N ASP A 187 2.47 15.35 5.37
CA ASP A 187 2.45 16.27 6.52
C ASP A 187 2.95 15.58 7.78
N ASN A 188 2.62 14.30 7.95
CA ASN A 188 3.04 13.48 9.08
C ASN A 188 3.62 12.15 8.60
N VAL A 189 4.70 11.72 9.23
CA VAL A 189 5.30 10.39 9.02
C VAL A 189 5.49 9.72 10.38
N THR A 190 4.94 8.52 10.53
CA THR A 190 5.03 7.73 11.76
C THR A 190 5.59 6.33 11.45
N LEU A 191 6.62 5.93 12.19
CA LEU A 191 7.11 4.55 12.21
C LEU A 191 6.43 3.81 13.37
N VAL A 192 5.84 2.64 13.09
CA VAL A 192 5.22 1.79 14.11
C VAL A 192 6.09 0.56 14.36
N VAL A 193 6.57 0.42 15.58
CA VAL A 193 7.40 -0.71 16.03
C VAL A 193 6.78 -1.30 17.29
N ALA A 194 6.52 -2.62 17.31
CA ALA A 194 5.94 -3.33 18.45
C ALA A 194 4.63 -2.70 18.98
N GLY A 195 3.80 -2.16 18.10
CA GLY A 195 2.55 -1.48 18.45
C GLY A 195 2.71 -0.03 18.92
N LEU A 196 3.94 0.47 19.02
CA LEU A 196 4.24 1.81 19.50
C LEU A 196 4.54 2.75 18.31
N PRO A 197 3.84 3.89 18.18
CA PRO A 197 4.13 4.88 17.15
C PRO A 197 5.33 5.75 17.55
N LEU A 198 6.25 5.93 16.60
CA LEU A 198 7.35 6.88 16.68
C LEU A 198 7.18 7.92 15.57
N THR A 199 6.97 9.17 15.94
CA THR A 199 6.84 10.27 14.99
C THR A 199 8.19 10.60 14.37
N LEU A 200 8.30 10.52 13.05
CA LEU A 200 9.49 10.85 12.28
C LEU A 200 9.40 12.27 11.69
N LYS A 201 8.19 12.66 11.27
CA LYS A 201 7.92 13.98 10.70
C LYS A 201 6.57 14.45 11.26
N PRO A 202 6.55 15.43 12.16
CA PRO A 202 5.34 16.13 12.58
C PRO A 202 4.98 17.24 11.60
N LEU A 203 3.75 17.72 11.68
CA LEU A 203 3.35 19.02 11.13
C LEU A 203 4.19 20.15 11.69
#